data_d0ddcc703e933578041c315f88df5730
#
_entry.id   d0ddcc703e933578041c315f88df5730
#
_cell.length_a   1.000
_cell.length_b   1.000
_cell.length_c   1.000
_cell.angle_alpha   90.00
_cell.angle_beta   90.00
_cell.angle_gamma   90.00
#
_symmetry.space_group_name_H-M   'P 1'
#
loop_
_entity.id
_entity.type
_entity.pdbx_description
1 polymer ?
#
loop_
_entity_poly.entity_id
_entity_poly.type
_entity_poly.pdbx_seq_one_letter_code
_entity_poly.pdbx_strand_id
1 'polypeptide(L)'
;MMSQTKLEISMKANSKSKISRRSLLKSGVAATTAAAAGTLGAPMIWAQSNIVLRQSGTGVSAFNEIAAKAKEDLGITMEMTALDSDSVAQKVATQPKSFDIADIEYWMCKKVWPIGNMQAMDTSKIKNYDKIVGIFKDGKLTPTSTIAQGTAPHTVSFVDGANGKNFSSEETGWMTMIPTIYNADTLGIRPDLINRPINTWAELLNPEFKGKASILDISSIGIMDMAMVCEAMGEIQYGDKGNMTREEIDKTIGIFTEAKKAGQFRAFWKTFDESVNLMASGEVVIQSMWSPAITAVKAQGKPCIYQPLKEGYRAWAAGFALPKTTKGKQADVVYEFINWYLSGWVGAYLN
;
A
#
# COMPACT_ATOMS: atom_id res chain seq x y z
N MET A 1 13.70 -65.35 19.51
CA MET A 1 13.81 -66.39 18.49
C MET A 1 13.38 -65.81 17.14
N MET A 2 14.32 -65.75 16.19
CA MET A 2 14.18 -65.73 14.73
C MET A 2 13.31 -64.64 14.09
N SER A 3 13.68 -63.96 13.01
CA SER A 3 14.79 -64.06 12.07
C SER A 3 14.80 -62.81 11.20
N GLN A 4 15.97 -62.29 10.93
CA GLN A 4 16.26 -61.21 9.94
C GLN A 4 16.12 -61.81 8.52
N THR A 5 15.58 -61.04 7.59
CA THR A 5 15.82 -61.25 6.17
C THR A 5 16.17 -59.91 5.51
N LYS A 6 17.45 -59.78 5.14
CA LYS A 6 17.97 -58.72 4.25
C LYS A 6 17.49 -58.97 2.83
N LEU A 7 17.06 -57.95 2.14
CA LEU A 7 17.01 -57.91 0.68
C LEU A 7 17.98 -56.87 0.16
N GLU A 8 19.10 -57.38 -0.42
CA GLU A 8 20.04 -56.58 -1.21
C GLU A 8 19.43 -56.39 -2.62
N ILE A 9 19.35 -55.12 -3.06
CA ILE A 9 19.09 -54.79 -4.46
C ILE A 9 20.35 -54.16 -5.05
N SER A 10 20.90 -54.87 -6.02
CA SER A 10 22.07 -54.57 -6.83
C SER A 10 21.90 -53.30 -7.66
N MET A 11 22.80 -52.34 -7.49
CA MET A 11 22.94 -51.17 -8.39
C MET A 11 23.75 -51.55 -9.62
N LYS A 12 23.13 -51.56 -10.79
CA LYS A 12 23.85 -51.56 -12.08
C LYS A 12 24.11 -50.08 -12.46
N ALA A 13 25.38 -49.74 -12.49
CA ALA A 13 25.86 -48.47 -13.04
C ALA A 13 25.61 -48.45 -14.56
N ASN A 14 24.98 -47.36 -15.04
CA ASN A 14 24.87 -47.12 -16.46
C ASN A 14 25.72 -45.88 -16.83
N SER A 15 26.54 -46.06 -17.86
CA SER A 15 27.63 -45.21 -18.29
C SER A 15 27.16 -43.84 -18.79
N LYS A 16 27.86 -42.81 -18.37
CA LYS A 16 27.71 -41.44 -18.87
C LYS A 16 28.31 -41.36 -20.29
N SER A 17 27.48 -41.15 -21.30
CA SER A 17 27.95 -40.67 -22.61
C SER A 17 28.18 -39.16 -22.54
N LYS A 18 29.42 -38.76 -22.71
CA LYS A 18 29.81 -37.32 -22.83
C LYS A 18 29.47 -36.83 -24.23
N ILE A 19 28.44 -36.01 -24.36
CA ILE A 19 28.16 -35.28 -25.60
C ILE A 19 29.17 -34.10 -25.69
N SER A 20 30.04 -34.17 -26.70
CA SER A 20 31.08 -33.18 -26.97
C SER A 20 30.45 -31.93 -27.59
N ARG A 21 30.92 -30.74 -27.14
CA ARG A 21 30.50 -29.42 -27.68
C ARG A 21 30.75 -29.25 -29.19
N ARG A 22 31.44 -30.19 -29.83
CA ARG A 22 31.76 -30.15 -31.28
C ARG A 22 30.68 -30.83 -32.17
N SER A 23 29.76 -31.60 -31.60
CA SER A 23 28.70 -32.27 -32.37
C SER A 23 27.43 -31.39 -32.53
N LEU A 24 27.31 -30.29 -31.77
CA LEU A 24 26.15 -29.36 -31.87
C LEU A 24 26.26 -28.34 -33.00
N LEU A 25 27.42 -28.23 -33.66
CA LEU A 25 27.67 -27.22 -34.69
C LEU A 25 27.55 -27.75 -36.15
N LYS A 26 27.10 -28.97 -36.37
CA LYS A 26 27.03 -29.58 -37.70
C LYS A 26 25.63 -29.93 -38.21
N SER A 27 24.56 -29.47 -37.56
CA SER A 27 23.19 -29.68 -38.04
C SER A 27 22.51 -28.35 -38.34
N GLY A 28 23.11 -27.56 -39.21
CA GLY A 28 22.46 -26.39 -39.79
C GLY A 28 21.92 -26.78 -41.16
N VAL A 29 20.64 -27.00 -41.33
CA VAL A 29 19.93 -26.87 -42.63
C VAL A 29 18.52 -26.37 -42.37
N ALA A 30 18.19 -25.36 -43.14
CA ALA A 30 17.01 -24.54 -43.20
C ALA A 30 15.67 -25.24 -43.17
N ALA A 31 14.71 -24.66 -42.44
CA ALA A 31 13.29 -24.67 -42.78
C ALA A 31 12.69 -23.32 -42.50
N THR A 32 12.50 -22.54 -43.54
CA THR A 32 11.67 -21.33 -43.55
C THR A 32 10.21 -21.74 -43.43
N THR A 33 9.60 -21.43 -42.28
CA THR A 33 8.14 -21.34 -42.19
C THR A 33 7.81 -20.00 -41.52
N ALA A 34 7.28 -19.08 -42.32
CA ALA A 34 6.69 -17.84 -41.88
C ALA A 34 5.45 -18.20 -41.04
N ALA A 35 5.52 -17.97 -39.76
CA ALA A 35 4.38 -17.90 -38.86
C ALA A 35 4.30 -16.44 -38.37
N ALA A 36 3.18 -15.80 -38.63
CA ALA A 36 2.82 -14.51 -38.08
C ALA A 36 2.79 -14.64 -36.56
N ALA A 37 3.90 -14.28 -35.92
CA ALA A 37 3.97 -14.09 -34.48
C ALA A 37 3.57 -12.63 -34.20
N GLY A 38 2.38 -12.44 -33.63
CA GLY A 38 2.03 -11.19 -32.98
C GLY A 38 3.19 -10.77 -32.09
N THR A 39 3.54 -9.49 -32.15
CA THR A 39 4.57 -8.88 -31.31
C THR A 39 4.16 -8.93 -29.84
N LEU A 40 4.41 -10.09 -29.23
CA LEU A 40 4.66 -10.10 -27.79
C LEU A 40 5.98 -9.34 -27.61
N GLY A 41 5.90 -8.08 -27.18
CA GLY A 41 7.08 -7.32 -26.83
C GLY A 41 7.90 -8.17 -25.86
N ALA A 42 9.04 -8.68 -26.31
CA ALA A 42 9.99 -9.34 -25.44
C ALA A 42 10.32 -8.36 -24.30
N PRO A 43 10.30 -8.78 -23.04
CA PRO A 43 10.79 -7.93 -21.97
C PRO A 43 12.21 -7.52 -22.34
N MET A 44 12.48 -6.22 -22.23
CA MET A 44 13.81 -5.69 -22.52
C MET A 44 14.75 -6.30 -21.48
N ILE A 45 15.51 -7.34 -21.89
CA ILE A 45 16.42 -8.06 -21.00
C ILE A 45 17.57 -7.10 -20.67
N TRP A 46 17.52 -6.48 -19.52
CA TRP A 46 18.62 -5.73 -18.92
C TRP A 46 19.69 -6.70 -18.34
N ALA A 47 19.99 -7.75 -19.05
CA ALA A 47 20.73 -8.93 -18.60
C ALA A 47 22.22 -8.68 -18.24
N GLN A 48 22.68 -7.44 -17.96
CA GLN A 48 24.08 -7.18 -17.62
C GLN A 48 24.38 -6.01 -16.66
N SER A 49 23.39 -5.41 -15.99
CA SER A 49 23.70 -4.47 -14.92
C SER A 49 22.93 -4.87 -13.65
N ASN A 50 23.62 -4.98 -12.53
CA ASN A 50 22.97 -5.06 -11.21
C ASN A 50 22.24 -3.75 -10.95
N ILE A 51 21.02 -3.63 -11.47
CA ILE A 51 20.20 -2.44 -11.29
C ILE A 51 19.62 -2.50 -9.89
N VAL A 52 19.91 -1.49 -9.11
CA VAL A 52 19.36 -1.31 -7.77
C VAL A 52 18.35 -0.17 -7.82
N LEU A 53 17.14 -0.41 -7.32
CA LEU A 53 16.14 0.61 -7.03
C LEU A 53 15.98 0.75 -5.52
N ARG A 54 16.26 1.94 -5.02
CA ARG A 54 16.04 2.31 -3.62
C ARG A 54 14.62 2.85 -3.47
N GLN A 55 13.77 2.08 -2.80
CA GLN A 55 12.40 2.49 -2.46
C GLN A 55 12.36 3.00 -1.03
N SER A 56 11.70 4.14 -0.82
CA SER A 56 11.35 4.63 0.51
C SER A 56 9.85 4.87 0.58
N GLY A 57 9.19 4.32 1.59
CA GLY A 57 7.74 4.44 1.71
C GLY A 57 7.20 3.90 3.02
N THR A 58 5.88 3.86 3.14
CA THR A 58 5.20 3.12 4.20
C THR A 58 5.34 1.60 3.95
N GLY A 59 5.11 0.77 4.96
CA GLY A 59 5.28 -0.68 4.82
C GLY A 59 4.33 -1.39 3.86
N VAL A 60 3.35 -0.68 3.29
CA VAL A 60 2.25 -1.26 2.51
C VAL A 60 2.64 -1.82 1.14
N SER A 61 3.81 -1.45 0.61
CA SER A 61 4.34 -1.97 -0.65
C SER A 61 5.75 -2.56 -0.51
N ALA A 62 6.32 -2.56 0.70
CA ALA A 62 7.71 -2.95 0.96
C ALA A 62 7.83 -4.40 1.47
N PHE A 63 7.33 -5.36 0.70
CA PHE A 63 7.38 -6.78 1.02
C PHE A 63 8.58 -7.46 0.36
N ASN A 64 9.27 -8.33 1.10
CA ASN A 64 10.40 -9.10 0.59
C ASN A 64 10.03 -9.97 -0.61
N GLU A 65 8.82 -10.49 -0.65
CA GLU A 65 8.29 -11.30 -1.75
C GLU A 65 8.14 -10.47 -3.03
N ILE A 66 7.72 -9.20 -2.93
CA ILE A 66 7.66 -8.28 -4.06
C ILE A 66 9.07 -8.01 -4.58
N ALA A 67 10.03 -7.76 -3.68
CA ALA A 67 11.43 -7.55 -4.05
C ALA A 67 12.04 -8.79 -4.74
N ALA A 68 11.79 -9.98 -4.20
CA ALA A 68 12.26 -11.24 -4.76
C ALA A 68 11.67 -11.49 -6.16
N LYS A 69 10.36 -11.25 -6.34
CA LYS A 69 9.68 -11.42 -7.61
C LYS A 69 10.10 -10.38 -8.65
N ALA A 70 10.33 -9.12 -8.26
CA ALA A 70 10.88 -8.09 -9.15
C ALA A 70 12.29 -8.47 -9.64
N LYS A 71 13.11 -9.07 -8.78
CA LYS A 71 14.43 -9.57 -9.16
C LYS A 71 14.35 -10.73 -10.14
N GLU A 72 13.43 -11.67 -9.91
CA GLU A 72 13.19 -12.82 -10.81
C GLU A 72 12.72 -12.34 -12.20
N ASP A 73 11.71 -11.47 -12.26
CA ASP A 73 11.04 -11.11 -13.50
C ASP A 73 11.76 -10.01 -14.29
N LEU A 74 12.41 -9.06 -13.59
CA LEU A 74 13.01 -7.86 -14.21
C LEU A 74 14.52 -7.78 -14.05
N GLY A 75 15.13 -8.59 -13.17
CA GLY A 75 16.53 -8.46 -12.80
C GLY A 75 16.85 -7.24 -11.92
N ILE A 76 15.81 -6.56 -11.40
CA ILE A 76 15.93 -5.36 -10.54
C ILE A 76 16.10 -5.80 -9.09
N THR A 77 17.14 -5.32 -8.42
CA THR A 77 17.31 -5.48 -6.97
C THR A 77 16.63 -4.32 -6.25
N MET A 78 15.65 -4.61 -5.41
CA MET A 78 14.97 -3.61 -4.60
C MET A 78 15.65 -3.46 -3.23
N GLU A 79 16.04 -2.22 -2.89
CA GLU A 79 16.42 -1.82 -1.54
C GLU A 79 15.28 -1.02 -0.94
N MET A 80 14.50 -1.65 -0.05
CA MET A 80 13.28 -1.05 0.51
C MET A 80 13.51 -0.55 1.92
N THR A 81 13.11 0.70 2.19
CA THR A 81 13.10 1.32 3.52
C THR A 81 11.66 1.66 3.89
N ALA A 82 11.10 0.87 4.81
CA ALA A 82 9.78 1.15 5.39
C ALA A 82 9.92 2.08 6.60
N LEU A 83 9.08 3.12 6.63
CA LEU A 83 9.02 4.14 7.68
C LEU A 83 7.54 4.39 8.03
N ASP A 84 7.30 5.07 9.16
CA ASP A 84 5.98 5.63 9.42
C ASP A 84 5.64 6.79 8.47
N SER A 85 4.35 7.08 8.31
CA SER A 85 3.87 8.04 7.32
C SER A 85 4.48 9.45 7.46
N ASP A 86 4.64 9.95 8.69
CA ASP A 86 5.22 11.29 8.91
C ASP A 86 6.73 11.31 8.59
N SER A 87 7.45 10.25 8.92
CA SER A 87 8.87 10.07 8.58
C SER A 87 9.09 9.93 7.07
N VAL A 88 8.19 9.25 6.35
CA VAL A 88 8.21 9.18 4.87
C VAL A 88 8.05 10.58 4.29
N ALA A 89 7.03 11.33 4.71
CA ALA A 89 6.79 12.69 4.22
C ALA A 89 8.02 13.60 4.47
N GLN A 90 8.62 13.52 5.66
CA GLN A 90 9.83 14.27 5.99
C GLN A 90 11.02 13.86 5.10
N LYS A 91 11.25 12.55 4.90
CA LYS A 91 12.35 12.06 4.06
C LYS A 91 12.19 12.48 2.61
N VAL A 92 10.99 12.39 2.04
CA VAL A 92 10.69 12.85 0.68
C VAL A 92 10.94 14.35 0.54
N ALA A 93 10.55 15.13 1.56
CA ALA A 93 10.74 16.58 1.58
C ALA A 93 12.22 17.00 1.67
N THR A 94 13.05 16.27 2.42
CA THR A 94 14.39 16.75 2.81
C THR A 94 15.54 15.94 2.20
N GLN A 95 15.32 14.70 1.76
CA GLN A 95 16.37 13.77 1.33
C GLN A 95 16.11 13.13 -0.05
N PRO A 96 15.79 13.90 -1.12
CA PRO A 96 15.38 13.34 -2.42
C PRO A 96 16.47 12.52 -3.13
N LYS A 97 17.73 12.62 -2.69
CA LYS A 97 18.87 11.84 -3.23
C LYS A 97 19.00 10.45 -2.58
N SER A 98 18.29 10.19 -1.48
CA SER A 98 18.45 8.95 -0.71
C SER A 98 17.57 7.79 -1.22
N PHE A 99 16.73 8.03 -2.22
CA PHE A 99 15.83 7.02 -2.84
C PHE A 99 15.65 7.32 -4.32
N ASP A 100 15.20 6.33 -5.08
CA ASP A 100 14.94 6.43 -6.53
C ASP A 100 13.44 6.44 -6.82
N ILE A 101 12.64 5.87 -5.91
CA ILE A 101 11.18 5.82 -5.95
C ILE A 101 10.64 5.99 -4.53
N ALA A 102 9.61 6.79 -4.35
CA ALA A 102 8.91 6.94 -3.07
C ALA A 102 7.50 6.34 -3.18
N ASP A 103 7.14 5.50 -2.20
CA ASP A 103 5.76 5.05 -2.00
C ASP A 103 5.14 5.93 -0.92
N ILE A 104 4.26 6.83 -1.32
CA ILE A 104 3.67 7.83 -0.43
C ILE A 104 2.14 7.81 -0.51
N GLU A 105 1.51 8.20 0.58
CA GLU A 105 0.07 8.35 0.62
C GLU A 105 -0.38 9.68 -0.02
N TYR A 106 -1.55 9.68 -0.65
CA TYR A 106 -2.05 10.84 -1.41
C TYR A 106 -2.22 12.11 -0.58
N TRP A 107 -2.57 12.00 0.70
CA TRP A 107 -2.65 13.15 1.60
C TRP A 107 -1.29 13.86 1.80
N MET A 108 -0.17 13.16 1.62
CA MET A 108 1.17 13.75 1.72
C MET A 108 1.47 14.71 0.57
N CYS A 109 0.81 14.55 -0.59
CA CYS A 109 1.08 15.38 -1.78
C CYS A 109 1.00 16.86 -1.49
N LYS A 110 0.00 17.33 -0.74
CA LYS A 110 -0.13 18.75 -0.38
C LYS A 110 1.03 19.27 0.45
N LYS A 111 1.75 18.40 1.16
CA LYS A 111 2.94 18.76 1.95
C LYS A 111 4.23 18.69 1.14
N VAL A 112 4.40 17.63 0.33
CA VAL A 112 5.70 17.36 -0.31
C VAL A 112 5.83 17.95 -1.71
N TRP A 113 4.72 18.09 -2.46
CA TRP A 113 4.77 18.60 -3.82
C TRP A 113 5.23 20.06 -3.92
N PRO A 114 4.73 21.01 -3.08
CA PRO A 114 5.16 22.41 -3.12
C PRO A 114 6.66 22.63 -2.84
N ILE A 115 7.33 21.68 -2.17
CA ILE A 115 8.77 21.73 -1.89
C ILE A 115 9.58 21.62 -3.19
N GLY A 116 9.00 20.97 -4.22
CA GLY A 116 9.60 20.90 -5.55
C GLY A 116 10.70 19.85 -5.71
N ASN A 117 10.82 18.88 -4.81
CA ASN A 117 11.75 17.76 -4.88
C ASN A 117 11.24 16.58 -5.74
N MET A 118 9.94 16.55 -6.01
CA MET A 118 9.30 15.53 -6.84
C MET A 118 9.08 16.02 -8.26
N GLN A 119 8.97 15.11 -9.21
CA GLN A 119 8.66 15.41 -10.62
C GLN A 119 7.37 14.74 -11.05
N ALA A 120 6.71 15.37 -12.04
CA ALA A 120 5.51 14.80 -12.64
C ALA A 120 5.86 13.53 -13.43
N MET A 121 4.94 12.57 -13.36
CA MET A 121 5.06 11.29 -14.04
C MET A 121 4.21 11.28 -15.30
N ASP A 122 4.82 10.87 -16.40
CA ASP A 122 4.20 10.79 -17.72
C ASP A 122 3.28 9.56 -17.79
N THR A 123 1.98 9.79 -17.87
CA THR A 123 0.98 8.71 -17.93
C THR A 123 1.08 7.88 -19.21
N SER A 124 1.62 8.45 -20.31
CA SER A 124 1.80 7.73 -21.57
C SER A 124 2.82 6.58 -21.45
N LYS A 125 3.67 6.60 -20.42
CA LYS A 125 4.63 5.54 -20.10
C LYS A 125 4.02 4.41 -19.27
N ILE A 126 2.77 4.53 -18.82
CA ILE A 126 2.08 3.54 -18.01
C ILE A 126 1.17 2.68 -18.88
N LYS A 127 1.56 1.42 -19.10
CA LYS A 127 0.87 0.49 -20.03
C LYS A 127 -0.58 0.20 -19.67
N ASN A 128 -0.91 0.16 -18.39
CA ASN A 128 -2.26 -0.12 -17.87
C ASN A 128 -2.94 1.15 -17.31
N TYR A 129 -2.58 2.32 -17.82
CA TYR A 129 -3.11 3.58 -17.34
C TYR A 129 -4.66 3.66 -17.44
N ASP A 130 -5.22 3.14 -18.52
CA ASP A 130 -6.67 3.05 -18.74
C ASP A 130 -7.39 2.23 -17.68
N LYS A 131 -6.72 1.25 -17.08
CA LYS A 131 -7.25 0.36 -16.03
C LYS A 131 -7.16 0.94 -14.63
N ILE A 132 -6.49 2.07 -14.43
CA ILE A 132 -6.49 2.76 -13.14
C ILE A 132 -7.91 3.18 -12.81
N VAL A 133 -8.38 2.78 -11.62
CA VAL A 133 -9.76 3.03 -11.17
C VAL A 133 -10.05 4.52 -11.01
N GLY A 134 -11.32 4.90 -11.21
CA GLY A 134 -11.76 6.30 -11.25
C GLY A 134 -11.48 7.10 -9.99
N ILE A 135 -11.36 6.45 -8.81
CA ILE A 135 -11.02 7.13 -7.55
C ILE A 135 -9.76 8.01 -7.65
N PHE A 136 -8.82 7.66 -8.55
CA PHE A 136 -7.60 8.41 -8.81
C PHE A 136 -7.71 9.44 -9.94
N LYS A 137 -8.78 9.40 -10.72
CA LYS A 137 -9.00 10.24 -11.91
C LYS A 137 -10.12 11.24 -11.69
N ASP A 138 -11.33 10.77 -11.50
CA ASP A 138 -12.55 11.58 -11.33
C ASP A 138 -13.13 11.54 -9.91
N GLY A 139 -12.45 10.85 -9.00
CA GLY A 139 -12.86 10.73 -7.59
C GLY A 139 -14.00 9.75 -7.34
N LYS A 140 -14.35 8.90 -8.31
CA LYS A 140 -15.43 7.92 -8.19
C LYS A 140 -14.88 6.50 -8.18
N LEU A 141 -15.31 5.70 -7.23
CA LEU A 141 -14.94 4.27 -7.19
C LEU A 141 -15.70 3.49 -8.27
N THR A 142 -16.95 3.83 -8.48
CA THR A 142 -17.81 3.30 -9.54
C THR A 142 -18.52 4.45 -10.25
N PRO A 143 -19.06 4.27 -11.46
CA PRO A 143 -19.78 5.34 -12.17
C PRO A 143 -20.95 5.97 -11.38
N THR A 144 -21.52 5.21 -10.45
CA THR A 144 -22.68 5.63 -9.62
C THR A 144 -22.28 6.10 -8.22
N SER A 145 -21.00 5.99 -7.83
CA SER A 145 -20.55 6.46 -6.51
C SER A 145 -20.60 7.99 -6.45
N THR A 146 -20.75 8.50 -5.23
CA THR A 146 -20.45 9.91 -4.93
C THR A 146 -18.96 10.18 -5.13
N ILE A 147 -18.64 11.42 -5.47
CA ILE A 147 -17.23 11.86 -5.56
C ILE A 147 -16.62 11.81 -4.15
N ALA A 148 -15.42 11.27 -4.06
CA ALA A 148 -14.67 11.20 -2.81
C ALA A 148 -14.34 12.60 -2.30
N GLN A 149 -14.45 12.78 -0.99
CA GLN A 149 -14.23 14.07 -0.30
C GLN A 149 -12.84 14.15 0.33
N GLY A 150 -12.49 15.33 0.77
CA GLY A 150 -11.26 15.59 1.46
C GLY A 150 -10.04 15.66 0.54
N THR A 151 -8.89 15.30 1.08
CA THR A 151 -7.68 15.11 0.29
C THR A 151 -7.77 13.76 -0.45
N ALA A 152 -8.88 13.58 -1.17
CA ALA A 152 -9.09 12.41 -2.00
C ALA A 152 -8.07 12.38 -3.16
N PRO A 153 -7.66 11.19 -3.63
CA PRO A 153 -6.59 11.05 -4.60
C PRO A 153 -6.74 11.95 -5.83
N HIS A 154 -7.92 12.01 -6.43
CA HIS A 154 -8.16 12.80 -7.65
C HIS A 154 -7.82 14.29 -7.49
N THR A 155 -7.93 14.85 -6.29
CA THR A 155 -7.66 16.29 -6.04
C THR A 155 -6.17 16.65 -6.10
N VAL A 156 -5.30 15.64 -6.06
CA VAL A 156 -3.83 15.79 -6.06
C VAL A 156 -3.14 14.85 -7.05
N SER A 157 -3.91 14.06 -7.82
CA SER A 157 -3.35 13.12 -8.79
C SER A 157 -2.65 13.80 -9.95
N PHE A 158 -3.24 14.87 -10.48
CA PHE A 158 -2.74 15.54 -11.69
C PHE A 158 -2.08 16.87 -11.40
N VAL A 159 -1.18 17.25 -12.29
CA VAL A 159 -0.50 18.56 -12.29
C VAL A 159 -0.59 19.20 -13.67
N ASP A 160 -0.38 20.50 -13.74
CA ASP A 160 -0.53 21.36 -14.91
C ASP A 160 0.52 21.15 -16.01
N GLY A 161 1.28 20.08 -15.98
CA GLY A 161 2.23 19.69 -17.03
C GLY A 161 3.47 18.95 -16.50
N ALA A 162 4.41 18.64 -17.39
CA ALA A 162 5.65 17.91 -17.08
C ALA A 162 6.50 18.57 -15.98
N ASN A 163 6.47 19.89 -15.87
CA ASN A 163 7.12 20.67 -14.82
C ASN A 163 6.09 21.36 -13.91
N GLY A 164 4.88 20.79 -13.86
CA GLY A 164 3.73 21.34 -13.15
C GLY A 164 4.00 21.55 -11.68
N LYS A 165 3.57 22.70 -11.17
CA LYS A 165 3.68 23.06 -9.75
C LYS A 165 2.33 23.03 -9.05
N ASN A 166 1.25 23.21 -9.82
CA ASN A 166 -0.11 23.27 -9.33
C ASN A 166 -0.83 21.96 -9.59
N PHE A 167 -1.64 21.53 -8.64
CA PHE A 167 -2.56 20.42 -8.85
C PHE A 167 -3.64 20.81 -9.86
N SER A 168 -4.03 19.86 -10.71
CA SER A 168 -5.14 20.00 -11.65
C SER A 168 -6.29 19.14 -11.17
N SER A 169 -7.51 19.67 -11.26
CA SER A 169 -8.75 18.91 -11.04
C SER A 169 -9.11 18.04 -12.25
N GLU A 170 -8.42 18.22 -13.38
CA GLU A 170 -8.65 17.51 -14.62
C GLU A 170 -7.44 16.65 -15.00
N GLU A 171 -7.69 15.61 -15.77
CA GLU A 171 -6.66 14.73 -16.31
C GLU A 171 -5.77 15.46 -17.32
N THR A 172 -4.47 15.52 -17.08
CA THR A 172 -3.52 16.31 -17.88
C THR A 172 -2.45 15.47 -18.58
N GLY A 173 -2.45 14.16 -18.42
CA GLY A 173 -1.36 13.30 -18.85
C GLY A 173 -0.12 13.31 -17.92
N TRP A 174 -0.13 14.11 -16.85
CA TRP A 174 0.97 14.24 -15.89
C TRP A 174 0.45 14.03 -14.46
N MET A 175 0.90 12.97 -13.80
CA MET A 175 0.51 12.64 -12.44
C MET A 175 1.60 12.98 -11.42
N THR A 176 1.20 13.29 -10.21
CA THR A 176 2.11 13.45 -9.06
C THR A 176 2.75 12.12 -8.66
N MET A 177 1.98 11.05 -8.75
CA MET A 177 2.39 9.67 -8.49
C MET A 177 1.50 8.70 -9.25
N ILE A 178 2.00 7.51 -9.51
CA ILE A 178 1.22 6.42 -10.11
C ILE A 178 0.60 5.59 -8.97
N PRO A 179 -0.73 5.41 -8.95
CA PRO A 179 -1.42 4.67 -7.91
C PRO A 179 -0.92 3.24 -7.76
N THR A 180 -0.76 2.78 -6.52
CA THR A 180 -0.33 1.41 -6.19
C THR A 180 -1.37 0.65 -5.42
N ILE A 181 -2.01 1.31 -4.44
CA ILE A 181 -2.97 0.69 -3.54
C ILE A 181 -3.98 1.73 -3.06
N TYR A 182 -5.19 1.28 -2.82
CA TYR A 182 -6.16 1.99 -2.00
C TYR A 182 -6.87 1.00 -1.09
N ASN A 183 -7.27 1.47 0.07
CA ASN A 183 -7.99 0.68 1.06
C ASN A 183 -8.87 1.62 1.91
N ALA A 184 -9.55 1.05 2.87
CA ALA A 184 -10.42 1.79 3.77
C ALA A 184 -10.31 1.21 5.17
N ASP A 185 -10.28 2.06 6.19
CA ASP A 185 -10.14 1.69 7.58
C ASP A 185 -11.43 1.93 8.35
N THR A 186 -11.64 1.13 9.40
CA THR A 186 -12.81 1.17 10.25
C THR A 186 -12.48 0.65 11.65
N LEU A 187 -13.51 0.42 12.47
CA LEU A 187 -13.34 -0.21 13.77
C LEU A 187 -13.16 -1.74 13.64
N GLY A 188 -12.11 -2.24 14.28
CA GLY A 188 -11.99 -3.65 14.61
C GLY A 188 -12.66 -3.94 15.94
N ILE A 189 -13.37 -5.05 16.04
CA ILE A 189 -14.07 -5.48 17.27
C ILE A 189 -13.79 -6.94 17.61
N ARG A 190 -13.88 -7.27 18.88
CA ARG A 190 -13.85 -8.63 19.41
C ARG A 190 -15.28 -9.10 19.67
N PRO A 191 -15.92 -9.81 18.72
CA PRO A 191 -17.33 -10.20 18.83
C PRO A 191 -17.58 -11.24 19.94
N ASP A 192 -16.54 -11.91 20.40
CA ASP A 192 -16.60 -12.82 21.55
C ASP A 192 -16.61 -12.11 22.91
N LEU A 193 -16.27 -10.81 22.93
CA LEU A 193 -16.23 -9.97 24.13
C LEU A 193 -17.28 -8.84 24.11
N ILE A 194 -18.01 -8.69 22.99
CA ILE A 194 -19.07 -7.69 22.81
C ILE A 194 -20.36 -8.41 22.41
N ASN A 195 -21.37 -8.39 23.28
CA ASN A 195 -22.61 -9.16 23.10
C ASN A 195 -23.73 -8.39 22.38
N ARG A 196 -23.38 -7.39 21.55
CA ARG A 196 -24.34 -6.59 20.79
C ARG A 196 -23.75 -6.10 19.48
N PRO A 197 -24.59 -5.70 18.53
CA PRO A 197 -24.10 -5.08 17.29
C PRO A 197 -23.37 -3.76 17.54
N ILE A 198 -22.30 -3.52 16.79
CA ILE A 198 -21.57 -2.26 16.67
C ILE A 198 -21.81 -1.73 15.27
N ASN A 199 -22.40 -0.56 15.09
CA ASN A 199 -22.84 -0.03 13.80
C ASN A 199 -22.49 1.45 13.57
N THR A 200 -21.73 2.07 14.47
CA THR A 200 -21.35 3.47 14.37
C THR A 200 -19.95 3.70 14.93
N TRP A 201 -19.21 4.64 14.36
CA TRP A 201 -17.94 5.09 14.90
C TRP A 201 -18.06 5.66 16.33
N ALA A 202 -19.21 6.20 16.69
CA ALA A 202 -19.47 6.74 18.03
C ALA A 202 -19.21 5.73 19.16
N GLU A 203 -19.27 4.43 18.86
CA GLU A 203 -19.04 3.37 19.83
C GLU A 203 -17.62 3.37 20.42
N LEU A 204 -16.66 3.96 19.76
CA LEU A 204 -15.29 4.08 20.30
C LEU A 204 -15.24 4.91 21.58
N LEU A 205 -16.16 5.86 21.76
CA LEU A 205 -16.29 6.68 22.96
C LEU A 205 -17.48 6.25 23.85
N ASN A 206 -18.14 5.14 23.54
CA ASN A 206 -19.21 4.62 24.40
C ASN A 206 -18.65 4.22 25.77
N PRO A 207 -19.24 4.72 26.90
CA PRO A 207 -18.78 4.40 28.25
C PRO A 207 -18.75 2.89 28.59
N GLU A 208 -19.51 2.06 27.89
CA GLU A 208 -19.46 0.59 28.01
C GLU A 208 -18.05 0.05 27.77
N PHE A 209 -17.28 0.69 26.87
CA PHE A 209 -15.92 0.28 26.52
C PHE A 209 -14.83 1.06 27.26
N LYS A 210 -15.17 1.72 28.37
CA LYS A 210 -14.20 2.45 29.19
C LYS A 210 -13.05 1.54 29.63
N GLY A 211 -11.81 1.97 29.33
CA GLY A 211 -10.60 1.21 29.60
C GLY A 211 -10.38 -0.01 28.70
N LYS A 212 -11.20 -0.16 27.62
CA LYS A 212 -11.12 -1.27 26.65
C LYS A 212 -11.11 -0.80 25.20
N ALA A 213 -11.06 0.50 24.95
CA ALA A 213 -10.94 1.11 23.62
C ALA A 213 -9.49 1.49 23.31
N SER A 214 -9.15 1.56 22.03
CA SER A 214 -7.87 2.09 21.54
C SER A 214 -8.05 2.81 20.20
N ILE A 215 -7.13 3.71 19.88
CA ILE A 215 -7.14 4.46 18.62
C ILE A 215 -5.70 4.67 18.13
N LEU A 216 -5.54 4.83 16.83
CA LEU A 216 -4.28 5.12 16.16
C LEU A 216 -3.68 6.46 16.63
N ASP A 217 -2.42 6.44 17.08
CA ASP A 217 -1.63 7.59 17.52
C ASP A 217 -0.59 8.01 16.45
N ILE A 218 -1.07 8.23 15.23
CA ILE A 218 -0.34 8.93 14.17
C ILE A 218 -1.14 10.19 13.86
N SER A 219 -0.57 11.36 14.14
CA SER A 219 -1.32 12.64 14.19
C SER A 219 -2.06 12.95 12.88
N SER A 220 -1.45 12.70 11.73
CA SER A 220 -2.02 12.95 10.41
C SER A 220 -3.14 12.00 10.01
N ILE A 221 -3.23 10.83 10.63
CA ILE A 221 -4.21 9.78 10.32
C ILE A 221 -5.23 9.66 11.46
N GLY A 222 -4.74 9.56 12.71
CA GLY A 222 -5.59 9.37 13.88
C GLY A 222 -6.61 10.48 14.08
N ILE A 223 -6.29 11.74 13.70
CA ILE A 223 -7.25 12.84 13.78
C ILE A 223 -8.45 12.63 12.84
N MET A 224 -8.27 11.95 11.71
CA MET A 224 -9.39 11.63 10.82
C MET A 224 -10.28 10.51 11.42
N ASP A 225 -9.69 9.53 12.09
CA ASP A 225 -10.46 8.53 12.87
C ASP A 225 -11.24 9.21 14.00
N MET A 226 -10.59 10.16 14.71
CA MET A 226 -11.25 10.98 15.73
C MET A 226 -12.43 11.77 15.15
N ALA A 227 -12.26 12.35 13.95
CA ALA A 227 -13.32 13.10 13.29
C ALA A 227 -14.50 12.21 12.89
N MET A 228 -14.25 10.96 12.44
CA MET A 228 -15.32 10.00 12.18
C MET A 228 -16.16 9.75 13.45
N VAL A 229 -15.51 9.64 14.60
CA VAL A 229 -16.21 9.46 15.90
C VAL A 229 -16.99 10.70 16.29
N CYS A 230 -16.39 11.90 16.24
CA CYS A 230 -17.05 13.14 16.64
C CYS A 230 -18.26 13.47 15.76
N GLU A 231 -18.17 13.21 14.46
CA GLU A 231 -19.30 13.38 13.53
C GLU A 231 -20.41 12.36 13.81
N ALA A 232 -20.04 11.09 14.06
CA ALA A 232 -20.98 10.03 14.39
C ALA A 232 -21.73 10.30 15.72
N MET A 233 -21.09 11.01 16.65
CA MET A 233 -21.72 11.46 17.91
C MET A 233 -22.61 12.70 17.72
N GLY A 234 -22.52 13.38 16.57
CA GLY A 234 -23.21 14.65 16.34
C GLY A 234 -22.56 15.87 17.00
N GLU A 235 -21.33 15.73 17.50
CA GLU A 235 -20.60 16.79 18.22
C GLU A 235 -20.00 17.85 17.28
N ILE A 236 -19.59 17.43 16.09
CA ILE A 236 -19.00 18.28 15.06
C ILE A 236 -19.54 17.86 13.70
N GLN A 237 -19.94 18.82 12.90
CA GLN A 237 -20.18 18.61 11.48
C GLN A 237 -18.99 19.21 10.72
N TYR A 238 -18.19 18.37 10.08
CA TYR A 238 -17.01 18.80 9.36
C TYR A 238 -17.37 19.25 7.96
N GLY A 239 -16.76 20.34 7.51
CA GLY A 239 -16.79 20.72 6.11
C GLY A 239 -16.02 19.71 5.26
N ASP A 240 -14.85 19.32 5.71
CA ASP A 240 -13.98 18.34 5.07
C ASP A 240 -13.01 17.71 6.11
N LYS A 241 -13.24 16.46 6.48
CA LYS A 241 -12.40 15.74 7.45
C LYS A 241 -10.94 15.56 7.01
N GLY A 242 -10.65 15.67 5.72
CA GLY A 242 -9.27 15.64 5.19
C GLY A 242 -8.62 17.03 5.09
N ASN A 243 -9.38 18.11 5.37
CA ASN A 243 -8.91 19.49 5.31
C ASN A 243 -9.59 20.33 6.39
N MET A 244 -9.48 19.89 7.64
CA MET A 244 -10.13 20.51 8.79
C MET A 244 -9.61 21.92 9.04
N THR A 245 -10.51 22.79 9.46
CA THR A 245 -10.15 24.10 10.02
C THR A 245 -9.46 23.95 11.37
N ARG A 246 -8.79 25.00 11.81
CA ARG A 246 -8.16 25.02 13.14
C ARG A 246 -9.18 24.80 14.26
N GLU A 247 -10.36 25.37 14.13
CA GLU A 247 -11.44 25.24 15.11
C GLU A 247 -11.96 23.79 15.18
N GLU A 248 -12.16 23.13 14.02
CA GLU A 248 -12.54 21.73 13.96
C GLU A 248 -11.48 20.82 14.61
N ILE A 249 -10.19 21.09 14.34
CA ILE A 249 -9.06 20.37 14.95
C ILE A 249 -9.07 20.53 16.47
N ASP A 250 -9.12 21.77 16.96
CA ASP A 250 -9.04 22.07 18.40
C ASP A 250 -10.23 21.43 19.16
N LYS A 251 -11.44 21.48 18.60
CA LYS A 251 -12.62 20.85 19.18
C LYS A 251 -12.51 19.32 19.19
N THR A 252 -12.06 18.73 18.09
CA THR A 252 -11.83 17.28 17.99
C THR A 252 -10.84 16.79 19.04
N ILE A 253 -9.68 17.46 19.14
CA ILE A 253 -8.64 17.13 20.12
C ILE A 253 -9.17 17.34 21.55
N GLY A 254 -9.98 18.36 21.79
CA GLY A 254 -10.61 18.63 23.07
C GLY A 254 -11.45 17.44 23.54
N ILE A 255 -12.36 16.95 22.69
CA ILE A 255 -13.23 15.80 23.00
C ILE A 255 -12.40 14.56 23.38
N PHE A 256 -11.38 14.23 22.57
CA PHE A 256 -10.54 13.06 22.81
C PHE A 256 -9.61 13.22 24.02
N THR A 257 -9.18 14.45 24.32
CA THR A 257 -8.40 14.75 25.52
C THR A 257 -9.22 14.50 26.79
N GLU A 258 -10.48 14.93 26.80
CA GLU A 258 -11.38 14.66 27.94
C GLU A 258 -11.71 13.17 28.05
N ALA A 259 -11.96 12.47 26.93
CA ALA A 259 -12.17 11.02 26.94
C ALA A 259 -10.93 10.27 27.47
N LYS A 260 -9.71 10.69 27.08
CA LYS A 260 -8.45 10.16 27.62
C LYS A 260 -8.35 10.37 29.14
N LYS A 261 -8.59 11.60 29.61
CA LYS A 261 -8.58 11.93 31.05
C LYS A 261 -9.61 11.10 31.82
N ALA A 262 -10.77 10.87 31.22
CA ALA A 262 -11.82 10.03 31.80
C ALA A 262 -11.46 8.53 31.84
N GLY A 263 -10.36 8.10 31.21
CA GLY A 263 -9.90 6.71 31.16
C GLY A 263 -10.64 5.85 30.15
N GLN A 264 -11.17 6.45 29.08
CA GLN A 264 -11.85 5.73 28.01
C GLN A 264 -10.91 4.75 27.29
N PHE A 265 -9.66 5.18 27.02
CA PHE A 265 -8.71 4.39 26.26
C PHE A 265 -7.83 3.52 27.18
N ARG A 266 -7.66 2.25 26.78
CA ARG A 266 -6.68 1.35 27.38
C ARG A 266 -5.27 1.69 26.93
N ALA A 267 -5.12 2.03 25.65
CA ALA A 267 -3.85 2.36 25.00
C ALA A 267 -4.08 3.19 23.73
N PHE A 268 -2.98 3.71 23.22
CA PHE A 268 -2.87 4.30 21.90
C PHE A 268 -1.81 3.50 21.14
N TRP A 269 -2.05 3.16 19.87
CA TRP A 269 -1.14 2.33 19.10
C TRP A 269 -0.56 3.11 17.91
N LYS A 270 0.70 2.81 17.53
CA LYS A 270 1.42 3.42 16.41
C LYS A 270 1.85 2.41 15.37
N THR A 271 2.08 1.17 15.80
CA THR A 271 2.62 0.12 14.93
C THR A 271 1.56 -0.96 14.67
N PHE A 272 1.76 -1.67 13.56
CA PHE A 272 0.92 -2.82 13.21
C PHE A 272 0.86 -3.85 14.34
N ASP A 273 2.01 -4.20 14.91
CA ASP A 273 2.10 -5.23 15.95
C ASP A 273 1.43 -4.80 17.26
N GLU A 274 1.50 -3.51 17.64
CA GLU A 274 0.77 -2.99 18.79
C GLU A 274 -0.75 -3.15 18.60
N SER A 275 -1.27 -2.77 17.43
CA SER A 275 -2.69 -2.92 17.08
C SER A 275 -3.14 -4.38 17.18
N VAL A 276 -2.36 -5.31 16.62
CA VAL A 276 -2.64 -6.75 16.65
C VAL A 276 -2.63 -7.28 18.09
N ASN A 277 -1.59 -6.95 18.86
CA ASN A 277 -1.40 -7.47 20.22
C ASN A 277 -2.49 -7.01 21.18
N LEU A 278 -2.90 -5.74 21.12
CA LEU A 278 -3.99 -5.19 21.93
C LEU A 278 -5.31 -5.93 21.69
N MET A 279 -5.65 -6.21 20.44
CA MET A 279 -6.86 -6.95 20.09
C MET A 279 -6.75 -8.45 20.41
N ALA A 280 -5.62 -9.07 20.11
CA ALA A 280 -5.43 -10.50 20.33
C ALA A 280 -5.43 -10.87 21.82
N SER A 281 -4.84 -10.02 22.69
CA SER A 281 -4.86 -10.21 24.14
C SER A 281 -6.26 -10.04 24.76
N GLY A 282 -7.15 -9.27 24.11
CA GLY A 282 -8.44 -8.89 24.65
C GLY A 282 -8.39 -7.73 25.66
N GLU A 283 -7.23 -7.09 25.84
CA GLU A 283 -7.11 -5.85 26.61
C GLU A 283 -7.93 -4.72 25.97
N VAL A 284 -8.01 -4.75 24.64
CA VAL A 284 -8.86 -3.88 23.84
C VAL A 284 -9.89 -4.73 23.11
N VAL A 285 -11.13 -4.28 23.12
CA VAL A 285 -12.25 -4.98 22.48
C VAL A 285 -12.79 -4.23 21.26
N ILE A 286 -12.48 -2.94 21.16
CA ILE A 286 -12.87 -2.03 20.07
C ILE A 286 -11.74 -1.03 19.81
N GLN A 287 -11.32 -0.88 18.56
CA GLN A 287 -10.31 0.12 18.16
C GLN A 287 -10.42 0.51 16.70
N SER A 288 -9.93 1.71 16.31
CA SER A 288 -9.64 1.96 14.91
C SER A 288 -8.55 0.98 14.46
N MET A 289 -8.67 0.39 13.26
CA MET A 289 -7.82 -0.74 12.91
C MET A 289 -7.60 -0.83 11.39
N TRP A 290 -6.46 -1.34 10.99
CA TRP A 290 -6.17 -1.67 9.59
C TRP A 290 -6.62 -3.08 9.24
N SER A 291 -7.15 -3.27 8.03
CA SER A 291 -7.67 -4.58 7.59
C SER A 291 -6.66 -5.74 7.71
N PRO A 292 -5.35 -5.59 7.40
CA PRO A 292 -4.39 -6.68 7.59
C PRO A 292 -4.22 -7.09 9.06
N ALA A 293 -4.40 -6.16 10.00
CA ALA A 293 -4.30 -6.47 11.42
C ALA A 293 -5.45 -7.37 11.91
N ILE A 294 -6.65 -7.23 11.32
CA ILE A 294 -7.77 -8.18 11.57
C ILE A 294 -7.37 -9.60 11.17
N THR A 295 -6.75 -9.75 10.00
CA THR A 295 -6.27 -11.05 9.51
C THR A 295 -5.22 -11.65 10.45
N ALA A 296 -4.28 -10.82 10.93
CA ALA A 296 -3.25 -11.26 11.87
C ALA A 296 -3.83 -11.68 13.25
N VAL A 297 -4.85 -10.99 13.74
CA VAL A 297 -5.56 -11.39 14.99
C VAL A 297 -6.27 -12.72 14.79
N LYS A 298 -6.97 -12.90 13.65
CA LYS A 298 -7.64 -14.18 13.31
C LYS A 298 -6.64 -15.33 13.17
N ALA A 299 -5.47 -15.10 12.60
CA ALA A 299 -4.41 -16.10 12.47
C ALA A 299 -3.91 -16.60 13.84
N GLN A 300 -4.04 -15.79 14.91
CA GLN A 300 -3.76 -16.19 16.29
C GLN A 300 -4.94 -16.93 16.96
N GLY A 301 -5.96 -17.33 16.19
CA GLY A 301 -7.14 -18.03 16.70
C GLY A 301 -8.09 -17.16 17.52
N LYS A 302 -8.00 -15.83 17.38
CA LYS A 302 -8.88 -14.89 18.10
C LYS A 302 -9.95 -14.33 17.16
N PRO A 303 -11.23 -14.34 17.53
CA PRO A 303 -12.28 -13.71 16.74
C PRO A 303 -12.01 -12.21 16.61
N CYS A 304 -12.08 -11.69 15.41
CA CYS A 304 -11.97 -10.26 15.13
C CYS A 304 -12.77 -9.92 13.89
N ILE A 305 -13.56 -8.85 13.92
CA ILE A 305 -14.37 -8.40 12.79
C ILE A 305 -13.93 -6.99 12.40
N TYR A 306 -13.76 -6.77 11.10
CA TYR A 306 -13.61 -5.46 10.49
C TYR A 306 -15.01 -4.92 10.23
N GLN A 307 -15.46 -4.00 11.10
CA GLN A 307 -16.87 -3.72 11.25
C GLN A 307 -17.37 -2.74 10.18
N PRO A 308 -18.36 -3.09 9.36
CA PRO A 308 -19.06 -2.13 8.54
C PRO A 308 -19.92 -1.21 9.43
N LEU A 309 -19.72 0.09 9.29
CA LEU A 309 -20.39 1.11 10.09
C LEU A 309 -21.27 1.99 9.20
N LYS A 310 -22.32 2.59 9.75
CA LYS A 310 -23.29 3.40 8.99
C LYS A 310 -22.67 4.67 8.39
N GLU A 311 -21.61 5.20 9.00
CA GLU A 311 -20.88 6.36 8.50
C GLU A 311 -19.87 5.98 7.40
N GLY A 312 -19.68 4.68 7.15
CA GLY A 312 -18.69 4.16 6.20
C GLY A 312 -17.29 4.06 6.79
N TYR A 313 -16.30 4.06 5.90
CA TYR A 313 -14.91 3.83 6.19
C TYR A 313 -14.08 5.09 5.97
N ARG A 314 -12.98 5.21 6.69
CA ARG A 314 -11.94 6.19 6.35
C ARG A 314 -11.05 5.61 5.24
N ALA A 315 -11.27 6.05 4.01
CA ALA A 315 -10.49 5.60 2.87
C ALA A 315 -9.08 6.24 2.85
N TRP A 316 -8.12 5.50 2.31
CA TRP A 316 -6.77 5.98 2.05
C TRP A 316 -6.23 5.37 0.76
N ALA A 317 -5.19 6.00 0.21
CA ALA A 317 -4.55 5.54 -1.01
C ALA A 317 -3.08 5.94 -1.02
N ALA A 318 -2.26 5.13 -1.68
CA ALA A 318 -0.84 5.39 -1.89
C ALA A 318 -0.46 5.25 -3.37
N GLY A 319 0.71 5.76 -3.71
CA GLY A 319 1.25 5.69 -5.06
C GLY A 319 2.75 5.85 -5.10
N PHE A 320 3.36 5.42 -6.18
CA PHE A 320 4.77 5.62 -6.46
C PHE A 320 5.02 6.99 -7.06
N ALA A 321 5.82 7.78 -6.38
CA ALA A 321 6.25 9.11 -6.79
C ALA A 321 7.74 9.11 -7.15
N LEU A 322 8.13 9.97 -8.10
CA LEU A 322 9.48 10.03 -8.65
C LEU A 322 10.20 11.29 -8.18
N PRO A 323 11.34 11.19 -7.47
CA PRO A 323 12.12 12.37 -7.11
C PRO A 323 12.82 12.98 -8.33
N LYS A 324 13.00 14.31 -8.35
CA LYS A 324 13.70 15.02 -9.45
C LYS A 324 15.14 14.59 -9.68
N THR A 325 15.73 13.92 -8.70
CA THR A 325 17.08 13.37 -8.78
C THR A 325 17.18 12.10 -9.59
N THR A 326 16.07 11.35 -9.74
CA THR A 326 16.00 10.13 -10.55
C THR A 326 15.75 10.51 -12.00
N LYS A 327 16.74 10.32 -12.88
CA LYS A 327 16.73 10.75 -14.28
C LYS A 327 17.30 9.70 -15.21
N GLY A 328 17.06 9.88 -16.51
CA GLY A 328 17.62 9.03 -17.58
C GLY A 328 17.29 7.56 -17.34
N LYS A 329 18.28 6.69 -17.52
CA LYS A 329 18.12 5.23 -17.38
C LYS A 329 17.49 4.80 -16.07
N GLN A 330 17.81 5.47 -14.94
CA GLN A 330 17.23 5.14 -13.65
C GLN A 330 15.72 5.44 -13.61
N ALA A 331 15.28 6.54 -14.22
CA ALA A 331 13.85 6.85 -14.34
C ALA A 331 13.13 5.83 -15.25
N ASP A 332 13.76 5.37 -16.33
CA ASP A 332 13.17 4.35 -17.20
C ASP A 332 12.98 3.02 -16.45
N VAL A 333 13.94 2.65 -15.61
CA VAL A 333 13.83 1.46 -14.73
C VAL A 333 12.69 1.61 -13.72
N VAL A 334 12.46 2.80 -13.18
CA VAL A 334 11.30 3.06 -12.30
C VAL A 334 9.99 2.83 -13.05
N TYR A 335 9.85 3.34 -14.29
CA TYR A 335 8.66 3.09 -15.10
C TYR A 335 8.48 1.62 -15.46
N GLU A 336 9.55 0.88 -15.72
CA GLU A 336 9.51 -0.57 -15.97
C GLU A 336 9.01 -1.31 -14.72
N PHE A 337 9.56 -0.99 -13.54
CA PHE A 337 9.10 -1.54 -12.27
C PHE A 337 7.62 -1.23 -11.99
N ILE A 338 7.18 0.00 -12.19
CA ILE A 338 5.77 0.39 -12.01
C ILE A 338 4.86 -0.38 -12.97
N ASN A 339 5.23 -0.51 -14.25
CA ASN A 339 4.45 -1.28 -15.22
C ASN A 339 4.34 -2.76 -14.86
N TRP A 340 5.42 -3.34 -14.32
CA TRP A 340 5.41 -4.69 -13.78
C TRP A 340 4.53 -4.79 -12.53
N TYR A 341 4.67 -3.85 -11.60
CA TYR A 341 3.87 -3.78 -10.36
C TYR A 341 2.36 -3.76 -10.68
N LEU A 342 1.96 -3.00 -11.70
CA LEU A 342 0.57 -2.87 -12.15
C LEU A 342 0.13 -3.99 -13.13
N SER A 343 0.96 -5.01 -13.37
CA SER A 343 0.62 -6.09 -14.31
C SER A 343 -0.34 -7.15 -13.75
N GLY A 344 -0.57 -7.14 -12.43
CA GLY A 344 -1.55 -7.99 -11.76
C GLY A 344 -1.00 -8.91 -10.67
N TRP A 345 0.25 -9.40 -10.76
CA TRP A 345 0.80 -10.30 -9.76
C TRP A 345 0.85 -9.66 -8.37
N VAL A 346 1.35 -8.42 -8.27
CA VAL A 346 1.43 -7.71 -6.98
C VAL A 346 0.04 -7.46 -6.40
N GLY A 347 -0.93 -7.05 -7.23
CA GLY A 347 -2.31 -6.87 -6.79
C GLY A 347 -2.92 -8.16 -6.24
N ALA A 348 -2.65 -9.30 -6.88
CA ALA A 348 -3.11 -10.60 -6.40
C ALA A 348 -2.39 -11.04 -5.12
N TYR A 349 -1.11 -10.67 -4.94
CA TYR A 349 -0.35 -10.95 -3.73
C TYR A 349 -0.85 -10.15 -2.52
N LEU A 350 -1.23 -8.90 -2.73
CA LEU A 350 -1.65 -7.98 -1.65
C LEU A 350 -3.11 -8.19 -1.20
N ASN A 351 -3.97 -8.87 -2.00
CA ASN A 351 -5.38 -9.14 -1.69
C ASN A 351 -5.62 -10.59 -1.27
#